data_2e8cac5c603a6cb73a36ab8bdb30b023
#
_entry.id   2e8cac5c603a6cb73a36ab8bdb30b023
#
_cell.length_a   1.000
_cell.length_b   1.000
_cell.length_c   1.000
_cell.angle_alpha   90.00
_cell.angle_beta   90.00
_cell.angle_gamma   90.00
#
_symmetry.space_group_name_H-M   'P 1'
#
loop_
_entity.id
_entity.type
_entity.pdbx_description
1 polymer ?
#
loop_
_entity_poly.entity_id
_entity_poly.type
_entity_poly.pdbx_seq_one_letter_code
_entity_poly.pdbx_strand_id
1 'polypeptide(L)'
;VAAPRRLRLKAELIARPEVLASVEPFAKIWVDSGILHLDSPFDYSVPQSLSAKTQVGVRVQVPFNGREVEAIVLERLSSTQTSGVIKEISKVLSIHPVATSTTLQLIKDVSIHWACNPLDIVRSAIPPRVASIDKLFQSHEITQKQSKRFIGPDCFVAFEPAENPVDQCVDAILGNTEHGTVLVIAPDEHDVDALCQRLQEMKLQYIRLDSSLSRSERYLNFLMILDSSGTIVVGARSAVFAPIRNLACVIMYKESSYDHYEKRSPGWNVRDVLTLRSKLEDFRRIYMGYVPSLDISLLIERKEIKYISHSHQLHVKTFSSGEGALLPGRIFQDIRKALVKGPVLFLVPRKGYGNALLCANCKNVAICSCGSRLAVMGKGGVPMCSICSTTYPEWSCSWCQSKKQYLASRGIDRAGEEISRAFPGYPLFLSFGDVIKKDVEDRPALVLATPGSAPKVKGGYAAVVILEGLKFFAHTDLRSQERARELFFEVAAMARFQGAILLSIDEGHPITSSIVRWSPGAMIRRELTERSELGLPPFAASVVLMADAKEITVIADGFRKAVTEGRLPNELRIFGPNAEGEGKAKIVIYIQRDRRAEVALFVHELARRRSIAKKAFLTIKFDSYSL
;
A
#
# COMPACT_ATOMS: atom_id res chain seq x y z
N VAL A 1 -50.47 -48.10 18.49
CA VAL A 1 -50.68 -47.03 17.53
C VAL A 1 -50.28 -45.73 18.22
N ALA A 2 -49.10 -45.19 17.94
CA ALA A 2 -48.64 -43.92 18.51
C ALA A 2 -49.30 -42.74 17.74
N ALA A 3 -49.87 -41.82 18.48
CA ALA A 3 -50.50 -40.62 17.91
C ALA A 3 -49.44 -39.72 17.18
N PRO A 4 -49.78 -39.12 16.03
CA PRO A 4 -48.83 -38.30 15.28
C PRO A 4 -48.47 -37.02 16.07
N ARG A 5 -47.18 -36.73 16.24
CA ARG A 5 -46.70 -35.46 16.78
C ARG A 5 -47.16 -34.31 15.89
N ARG A 6 -47.99 -33.42 16.44
CA ARG A 6 -48.37 -32.15 15.78
C ARG A 6 -47.13 -31.34 15.46
N LEU A 7 -46.90 -31.06 14.18
CA LEU A 7 -45.93 -30.06 13.72
C LEU A 7 -46.39 -28.68 14.24
N ARG A 8 -45.68 -28.12 15.20
CA ARG A 8 -45.91 -26.72 15.60
C ARG A 8 -45.47 -25.81 14.49
N LEU A 9 -46.44 -25.04 13.94
CA LEU A 9 -46.18 -23.99 12.97
C LEU A 9 -45.22 -22.93 13.58
N LYS A 10 -44.28 -22.46 12.81
CA LYS A 10 -43.28 -21.40 13.18
C LYS A 10 -43.91 -20.11 13.73
N ALA A 11 -45.20 -19.87 13.49
CA ALA A 11 -45.99 -18.73 13.97
C ALA A 11 -46.37 -18.83 15.49
N GLU A 12 -46.25 -19.97 16.12
CA GLU A 12 -46.59 -20.14 17.56
C GLU A 12 -45.40 -19.89 18.51
N LEU A 13 -44.24 -19.59 17.95
CA LEU A 13 -43.05 -19.14 18.71
C LEU A 13 -42.92 -17.59 18.61
N ILE A 14 -43.95 -16.84 18.92
CA ILE A 14 -43.83 -15.43 19.28
C ILE A 14 -43.14 -15.45 20.67
N ALA A 15 -41.82 -15.32 20.67
CA ALA A 15 -41.08 -15.11 21.90
C ALA A 15 -41.68 -13.88 22.59
N ARG A 16 -42.08 -14.01 23.84
CA ARG A 16 -42.46 -12.86 24.66
C ARG A 16 -41.32 -11.86 24.60
N PRO A 17 -41.57 -10.56 24.40
CA PRO A 17 -40.51 -9.58 24.41
C PRO A 17 -39.74 -9.73 25.73
N GLU A 18 -38.43 -9.96 25.62
CA GLU A 18 -37.56 -10.03 26.79
C GLU A 18 -37.55 -8.66 27.50
N VAL A 19 -37.33 -8.67 28.81
CA VAL A 19 -37.19 -7.45 29.59
C VAL A 19 -35.95 -6.71 29.07
N LEU A 20 -36.09 -5.44 28.76
CA LEU A 20 -34.98 -4.61 28.30
C LEU A 20 -33.92 -4.46 29.40
N ALA A 21 -32.67 -4.29 28.99
CA ALA A 21 -31.58 -4.00 29.88
C ALA A 21 -31.87 -2.75 30.75
N SER A 22 -31.62 -2.84 32.05
CA SER A 22 -31.88 -1.75 33.01
C SER A 22 -30.91 -0.56 32.80
N VAL A 23 -29.72 -0.82 32.27
CA VAL A 23 -28.71 0.17 31.95
C VAL A 23 -28.43 0.15 30.45
N GLU A 24 -28.47 1.30 29.79
CA GLU A 24 -28.23 1.46 28.36
C GLU A 24 -28.97 0.42 27.49
N PRO A 25 -30.32 0.46 27.48
CA PRO A 25 -31.16 -0.56 26.86
C PRO A 25 -31.07 -0.62 25.33
N PHE A 26 -30.34 0.29 24.69
CA PHE A 26 -30.17 0.32 23.23
C PHE A 26 -28.69 0.20 22.85
N ALA A 27 -28.46 -0.25 21.62
CA ALA A 27 -27.13 -0.34 21.04
C ALA A 27 -27.15 0.14 19.59
N LYS A 28 -26.17 0.99 19.21
CA LYS A 28 -25.86 1.28 17.81
C LYS A 28 -24.99 0.20 17.23
N ILE A 29 -25.34 -0.26 16.05
CA ILE A 29 -24.76 -1.49 15.47
C ILE A 29 -24.50 -1.30 13.98
N TRP A 30 -23.32 -1.67 13.50
CA TRP A 30 -23.07 -1.89 12.07
C TRP A 30 -23.54 -3.27 11.66
N VAL A 31 -24.50 -3.33 10.75
CA VAL A 31 -25.10 -4.57 10.24
C VAL A 31 -24.48 -4.92 8.90
N ASP A 32 -23.86 -6.09 8.75
CA ASP A 32 -23.28 -6.54 7.48
C ASP A 32 -24.38 -6.97 6.48
N SER A 33 -25.10 -5.99 5.97
CA SER A 33 -26.20 -6.18 5.02
C SER A 33 -25.75 -6.54 3.59
N GLY A 34 -24.47 -6.31 3.25
CA GLY A 34 -23.95 -6.39 1.87
C GLY A 34 -24.46 -5.29 0.95
N ILE A 35 -25.23 -4.32 1.44
CA ILE A 35 -25.84 -3.24 0.66
C ILE A 35 -25.11 -1.92 0.92
N LEU A 36 -24.54 -1.32 -0.12
CA LEU A 36 -23.67 -0.15 -0.01
C LEU A 36 -24.36 1.06 0.62
N HIS A 37 -25.61 1.34 0.28
CA HIS A 37 -26.32 2.50 0.81
C HIS A 37 -26.87 2.32 2.24
N LEU A 38 -26.70 1.14 2.85
CA LEU A 38 -27.03 0.87 4.25
C LEU A 38 -25.74 0.92 5.09
N ASP A 39 -25.08 2.05 5.06
CA ASP A 39 -23.78 2.32 5.67
C ASP A 39 -23.84 3.02 7.03
N SER A 40 -25.04 3.48 7.40
CA SER A 40 -25.30 4.07 8.72
C SER A 40 -25.56 3.00 9.77
N PRO A 41 -25.19 3.22 11.03
CA PRO A 41 -25.52 2.30 12.10
C PRO A 41 -27.04 2.26 12.35
N PHE A 42 -27.51 1.10 12.83
CA PHE A 42 -28.89 0.88 13.20
C PHE A 42 -29.00 0.73 14.72
N ASP A 43 -30.13 1.18 15.30
CA ASP A 43 -30.42 1.00 16.71
C ASP A 43 -31.18 -0.32 16.93
N TYR A 44 -30.71 -1.08 17.92
CA TYR A 44 -31.34 -2.31 18.40
C TYR A 44 -31.55 -2.25 19.90
N SER A 45 -32.59 -2.88 20.39
CA SER A 45 -32.79 -3.06 21.82
C SER A 45 -31.94 -4.21 22.36
N VAL A 46 -31.50 -4.08 23.59
CA VAL A 46 -30.64 -5.05 24.27
C VAL A 46 -31.46 -5.76 25.34
N PRO A 47 -31.71 -7.08 25.22
CA PRO A 47 -32.35 -7.88 26.25
C PRO A 47 -31.53 -7.89 27.54
N GLN A 48 -32.18 -7.90 28.70
CA GLN A 48 -31.53 -7.94 30.01
C GLN A 48 -30.61 -9.17 30.15
N SER A 49 -31.01 -10.32 29.59
CA SER A 49 -30.22 -11.55 29.57
C SER A 49 -28.88 -11.42 28.80
N LEU A 50 -28.79 -10.49 27.85
CA LEU A 50 -27.60 -10.25 27.05
C LEU A 50 -26.83 -9.00 27.47
N SER A 51 -27.36 -8.19 28.40
CA SER A 51 -26.81 -6.86 28.73
C SER A 51 -25.32 -6.88 29.10
N ALA A 52 -24.92 -7.77 30.01
CA ALA A 52 -23.52 -7.88 30.46
C ALA A 52 -22.53 -8.32 29.34
N LYS A 53 -23.03 -9.02 28.32
CA LYS A 53 -22.23 -9.56 27.21
C LYS A 53 -22.21 -8.62 26.00
N THR A 54 -23.17 -7.68 25.90
CA THR A 54 -23.30 -6.75 24.77
C THR A 54 -22.43 -5.51 25.04
N GLN A 55 -21.13 -5.69 24.92
CA GLN A 55 -20.16 -4.59 25.08
C GLN A 55 -19.78 -3.99 23.73
N VAL A 56 -19.19 -2.79 23.75
CA VAL A 56 -18.64 -2.15 22.53
C VAL A 56 -17.58 -3.06 21.91
N GLY A 57 -17.63 -3.20 20.59
CA GLY A 57 -16.72 -4.04 19.83
C GLY A 57 -17.05 -5.52 19.77
N VAL A 58 -18.09 -6.01 20.46
CA VAL A 58 -18.47 -7.43 20.37
C VAL A 58 -19.29 -7.70 19.11
N ARG A 59 -19.21 -8.95 18.63
CA ARG A 59 -20.02 -9.45 17.53
C ARG A 59 -21.35 -9.96 18.02
N VAL A 60 -22.41 -9.51 17.39
CA VAL A 60 -23.79 -9.91 17.68
C VAL A 60 -24.47 -10.45 16.45
N GLN A 61 -25.58 -11.12 16.63
CA GLN A 61 -26.52 -11.53 15.60
C GLN A 61 -27.82 -10.77 15.77
N VAL A 62 -28.31 -10.21 14.69
CA VAL A 62 -29.50 -9.33 14.68
C VAL A 62 -30.46 -9.67 13.54
N PRO A 63 -31.77 -9.53 13.74
CA PRO A 63 -32.75 -9.71 12.67
C PRO A 63 -32.74 -8.51 11.71
N PHE A 64 -32.34 -8.74 10.47
CA PHE A 64 -32.30 -7.72 9.43
C PHE A 64 -32.93 -8.22 8.13
N ASN A 65 -33.95 -7.52 7.61
CA ASN A 65 -34.65 -7.88 6.37
C ASN A 65 -35.07 -9.37 6.32
N GLY A 66 -35.68 -9.88 7.41
CA GLY A 66 -36.18 -11.26 7.50
C GLY A 66 -35.10 -12.34 7.66
N ARG A 67 -33.85 -11.97 7.89
CA ARG A 67 -32.72 -12.88 8.11
C ARG A 67 -31.95 -12.48 9.37
N GLU A 68 -31.27 -13.45 9.94
CA GLU A 68 -30.29 -13.20 11.00
C GLU A 68 -28.93 -12.84 10.37
N VAL A 69 -28.39 -11.68 10.72
CA VAL A 69 -27.16 -11.13 10.14
C VAL A 69 -26.15 -10.83 11.23
N GLU A 70 -24.88 -11.07 10.94
CA GLU A 70 -23.76 -10.70 11.83
C GLU A 70 -23.58 -9.17 11.84
N ALA A 71 -23.27 -8.64 13.02
CA ALA A 71 -23.16 -7.21 13.25
C ALA A 71 -22.13 -6.93 14.37
N ILE A 72 -21.68 -5.67 14.46
CA ILE A 72 -20.71 -5.23 15.48
C ILE A 72 -21.34 -4.09 16.29
N VAL A 73 -21.27 -4.18 17.61
CA VAL A 73 -21.74 -3.15 18.55
C VAL A 73 -20.77 -1.97 18.54
N LEU A 74 -21.27 -0.80 18.25
CA LEU A 74 -20.48 0.46 18.22
C LEU A 74 -20.56 1.21 19.54
N GLU A 75 -21.77 1.29 20.10
CA GLU A 75 -22.07 2.11 21.26
C GLU A 75 -23.29 1.54 21.99
N ARG A 76 -23.33 1.70 23.31
CA ARG A 76 -24.52 1.48 24.14
C ARG A 76 -25.17 2.81 24.47
N LEU A 77 -26.51 2.85 24.49
CA LEU A 77 -27.27 4.09 24.63
C LEU A 77 -28.37 3.94 25.70
N SER A 78 -28.58 5.00 26.49
CA SER A 78 -29.70 5.08 27.43
C SER A 78 -31.04 5.39 26.74
N SER A 79 -31.02 6.03 25.58
CA SER A 79 -32.18 6.36 24.78
C SER A 79 -31.86 6.34 23.29
N THR A 80 -32.86 6.24 22.43
CA THR A 80 -32.71 6.28 20.98
C THR A 80 -33.64 7.33 20.37
N GLN A 81 -33.20 7.92 19.26
CA GLN A 81 -34.02 8.84 18.45
C GLN A 81 -34.74 8.12 17.29
N THR A 82 -34.53 6.81 17.14
CA THR A 82 -35.16 6.02 16.06
C THR A 82 -36.64 5.92 16.32
N SER A 83 -37.46 6.42 15.37
CA SER A 83 -38.93 6.28 15.38
C SER A 83 -39.34 4.93 14.83
N GLY A 84 -40.22 4.20 15.52
CA GLY A 84 -40.77 2.93 15.09
C GLY A 84 -40.39 1.74 15.96
N VAL A 85 -40.67 0.52 15.48
CA VAL A 85 -40.37 -0.72 16.20
C VAL A 85 -38.86 -1.00 16.16
N ILE A 86 -38.23 -0.94 17.31
CA ILE A 86 -36.81 -1.31 17.48
C ILE A 86 -36.74 -2.81 17.70
N LYS A 87 -35.97 -3.51 16.86
CA LYS A 87 -35.75 -4.95 16.96
C LYS A 87 -34.74 -5.27 18.04
N GLU A 88 -34.83 -6.47 18.61
CA GLU A 88 -33.92 -6.94 19.65
C GLU A 88 -32.68 -7.62 19.06
N ILE A 89 -31.55 -7.56 19.78
CA ILE A 89 -30.37 -8.38 19.49
C ILE A 89 -30.73 -9.83 19.79
N SER A 90 -30.61 -10.70 18.78
CA SER A 90 -30.98 -12.11 18.92
C SER A 90 -29.94 -12.89 19.75
N LYS A 91 -28.65 -12.56 19.60
CA LYS A 91 -27.57 -13.32 20.25
C LYS A 91 -26.25 -12.55 20.24
N VAL A 92 -25.46 -12.72 21.30
CA VAL A 92 -24.05 -12.35 21.31
C VAL A 92 -23.24 -13.54 20.78
N LEU A 93 -22.49 -13.33 19.70
CA LEU A 93 -21.73 -14.39 19.02
C LEU A 93 -20.41 -14.70 19.71
N SER A 94 -19.76 -13.68 20.27
CA SER A 94 -18.52 -13.79 21.03
C SER A 94 -18.56 -12.80 22.19
N ILE A 95 -18.08 -13.21 23.36
CA ILE A 95 -17.92 -12.32 24.53
C ILE A 95 -16.65 -11.47 24.41
N HIS A 96 -15.74 -11.84 23.51
CA HIS A 96 -14.49 -11.12 23.30
C HIS A 96 -14.72 -9.97 22.32
N PRO A 97 -14.47 -8.70 22.71
CA PRO A 97 -14.49 -7.59 21.77
C PRO A 97 -13.45 -7.83 20.66
N VAL A 98 -13.81 -7.53 19.42
CA VAL A 98 -12.90 -7.59 18.26
C VAL A 98 -12.44 -6.20 17.81
N ALA A 99 -12.87 -5.17 18.49
CA ALA A 99 -12.46 -3.79 18.25
C ALA A 99 -12.59 -2.97 19.53
N THR A 100 -11.68 -2.02 19.72
CA THR A 100 -11.80 -0.96 20.73
C THR A 100 -12.63 0.20 20.17
N SER A 101 -13.10 1.11 21.01
CA SER A 101 -13.77 2.34 20.57
C SER A 101 -12.90 3.13 19.60
N THR A 102 -11.58 3.20 19.85
CA THR A 102 -10.61 3.85 18.97
C THR A 102 -10.51 3.16 17.62
N THR A 103 -10.49 1.82 17.58
CA THR A 103 -10.47 1.06 16.33
C THR A 103 -11.75 1.28 15.52
N LEU A 104 -12.93 1.30 16.17
CA LEU A 104 -14.20 1.59 15.51
C LEU A 104 -14.24 3.01 14.94
N GLN A 105 -13.72 3.99 15.69
CA GLN A 105 -13.60 5.37 15.19
C GLN A 105 -12.64 5.45 14.01
N LEU A 106 -11.48 4.76 14.07
CA LEU A 106 -10.54 4.69 12.94
C LEU A 106 -11.20 4.11 11.69
N ILE A 107 -11.96 3.00 11.83
CA ILE A 107 -12.68 2.39 10.70
C ILE A 107 -13.66 3.40 10.08
N LYS A 108 -14.38 4.15 10.92
CA LYS A 108 -15.30 5.21 10.47
C LYS A 108 -14.55 6.33 9.72
N ASP A 109 -13.46 6.84 10.29
CA ASP A 109 -12.67 7.92 9.68
C ASP A 109 -12.05 7.48 8.34
N VAL A 110 -11.55 6.24 8.28
CA VAL A 110 -11.04 5.64 7.04
C VAL A 110 -12.17 5.50 6.01
N SER A 111 -13.37 5.06 6.40
CA SER A 111 -14.48 4.93 5.46
C SER A 111 -14.93 6.27 4.86
N ILE A 112 -14.95 7.33 5.67
CA ILE A 112 -15.22 8.70 5.22
C ILE A 112 -14.11 9.17 4.28
N HIS A 113 -12.85 8.93 4.66
CA HIS A 113 -11.70 9.35 3.88
C HIS A 113 -11.67 8.72 2.48
N TRP A 114 -12.02 7.46 2.33
CA TRP A 114 -12.06 6.75 1.04
C TRP A 114 -13.45 6.64 0.41
N ALA A 115 -14.45 7.37 0.92
CA ALA A 115 -15.82 7.40 0.39
C ALA A 115 -16.44 5.99 0.23
N CYS A 116 -16.27 5.11 1.22
CA CYS A 116 -16.72 3.72 1.17
C CYS A 116 -17.63 3.36 2.37
N ASN A 117 -18.23 2.18 2.29
CA ASN A 117 -18.99 1.63 3.43
C ASN A 117 -18.01 1.22 4.55
N PRO A 118 -18.26 1.58 5.83
CA PRO A 118 -17.43 1.16 6.97
C PRO A 118 -17.18 -0.36 7.02
N LEU A 119 -18.14 -1.17 6.58
CA LEU A 119 -18.01 -2.63 6.55
C LEU A 119 -16.96 -3.14 5.55
N ASP A 120 -16.63 -2.37 4.50
CA ASP A 120 -15.53 -2.71 3.60
C ASP A 120 -14.18 -2.60 4.34
N ILE A 121 -14.08 -1.64 5.25
CA ILE A 121 -12.90 -1.50 6.12
C ILE A 121 -12.92 -2.56 7.24
N VAL A 122 -14.07 -2.84 7.85
CA VAL A 122 -14.22 -3.93 8.85
C VAL A 122 -13.70 -5.25 8.30
N ARG A 123 -14.02 -5.61 7.06
CA ARG A 123 -13.53 -6.86 6.42
C ARG A 123 -12.02 -6.90 6.26
N SER A 124 -11.37 -5.74 6.12
CA SER A 124 -9.90 -5.63 6.08
C SER A 124 -9.29 -5.62 7.48
N ALA A 125 -9.95 -4.97 8.44
CA ALA A 125 -9.44 -4.70 9.78
C ALA A 125 -9.61 -5.88 10.75
N ILE A 126 -10.74 -6.62 10.66
CA ILE A 126 -11.14 -7.63 11.65
C ILE A 126 -11.25 -8.99 10.98
N PRO A 127 -10.44 -9.99 11.38
CA PRO A 127 -10.50 -11.32 10.78
C PRO A 127 -11.85 -12.00 11.03
N PRO A 128 -12.28 -12.90 10.14
CA PRO A 128 -13.50 -13.68 10.33
C PRO A 128 -13.45 -14.50 11.63
N ARG A 129 -14.56 -14.54 12.34
CA ARG A 129 -14.70 -15.28 13.59
C ARG A 129 -14.46 -16.79 13.42
N VAL A 130 -13.81 -17.40 14.41
CA VAL A 130 -13.65 -18.86 14.56
C VAL A 130 -14.23 -19.29 15.91
N ALA A 131 -15.40 -19.93 15.88
CA ALA A 131 -16.17 -20.24 17.07
C ALA A 131 -15.46 -21.20 18.06
N SER A 132 -14.61 -22.09 17.58
CA SER A 132 -13.79 -22.96 18.43
C SER A 132 -12.74 -22.17 19.22
N ILE A 133 -12.12 -21.17 18.59
CA ILE A 133 -11.14 -20.29 19.23
C ILE A 133 -11.82 -19.44 20.31
N ASP A 134 -12.99 -18.85 20.03
CA ASP A 134 -13.74 -18.06 21.03
C ASP A 134 -14.03 -18.86 22.32
N LYS A 135 -14.29 -20.17 22.19
CA LYS A 135 -14.60 -21.03 23.34
C LYS A 135 -13.36 -21.38 24.17
N LEU A 136 -12.20 -21.41 23.53
CA LEU A 136 -10.93 -21.81 24.16
C LEU A 136 -10.14 -20.60 24.66
N PHE A 137 -10.34 -19.42 24.05
CA PHE A 137 -9.62 -18.22 24.41
C PHE A 137 -10.06 -17.74 25.81
N GLN A 138 -9.08 -17.61 26.69
CA GLN A 138 -9.26 -17.02 28.02
C GLN A 138 -8.53 -15.70 28.02
N SER A 139 -9.27 -14.60 28.22
CA SER A 139 -8.64 -13.31 28.38
C SER A 139 -7.95 -13.24 29.74
N HIS A 140 -6.76 -12.69 29.75
CA HIS A 140 -6.00 -12.45 30.97
C HIS A 140 -6.25 -11.01 31.43
N GLU A 141 -6.42 -10.80 32.74
CA GLU A 141 -6.42 -9.44 33.29
C GLU A 141 -5.05 -8.81 33.03
N ILE A 142 -5.02 -7.80 32.17
CA ILE A 142 -3.79 -7.10 31.84
C ILE A 142 -3.40 -6.25 33.05
N THR A 143 -2.38 -6.68 33.76
CA THR A 143 -1.69 -5.79 34.70
C THR A 143 -0.99 -4.72 33.85
N GLN A 144 -1.57 -3.53 33.78
CA GLN A 144 -0.97 -2.41 33.09
C GLN A 144 0.39 -2.10 33.72
N LYS A 145 1.47 -2.59 33.15
CA LYS A 145 2.78 -1.99 33.39
C LYS A 145 2.71 -0.57 32.87
N GLN A 146 2.76 0.41 33.78
CA GLN A 146 2.94 1.80 33.40
C GLN A 146 4.31 1.92 32.69
N SER A 147 4.32 1.82 31.37
CA SER A 147 5.50 2.15 30.58
C SER A 147 5.70 3.66 30.62
N LYS A 148 6.93 4.08 30.78
CA LYS A 148 7.29 5.49 30.60
C LYS A 148 7.04 5.85 29.13
N ARG A 149 5.98 6.60 28.89
CA ARG A 149 5.56 6.99 27.54
C ARG A 149 6.54 8.02 26.99
N PHE A 150 7.54 7.57 26.25
CA PHE A 150 8.39 8.45 25.46
C PHE A 150 7.93 8.38 24.01
N ILE A 151 7.32 9.43 23.52
CA ILE A 151 6.98 9.57 22.12
C ILE A 151 8.04 10.45 21.48
N GLY A 152 9.04 9.82 20.84
CA GLY A 152 10.01 10.54 20.03
C GLY A 152 9.37 11.09 18.76
N PRO A 153 10.04 12.03 18.06
CA PRO A 153 9.53 12.58 16.81
C PRO A 153 9.40 11.49 15.74
N ASP A 154 8.40 11.66 14.88
CA ASP A 154 8.28 10.84 13.68
C ASP A 154 9.53 10.98 12.80
N CYS A 155 9.95 9.89 12.19
CA CYS A 155 11.15 9.90 11.36
C CYS A 155 11.05 8.94 10.17
N PHE A 156 11.83 9.27 9.13
CA PHE A 156 12.21 8.33 8.08
C PHE A 156 13.66 7.91 8.34
N VAL A 157 13.89 6.60 8.39
CA VAL A 157 15.21 6.00 8.54
C VAL A 157 15.61 5.37 7.22
N ALA A 158 16.62 5.91 6.58
CA ALA A 158 17.14 5.36 5.33
C ALA A 158 17.93 4.09 5.61
N PHE A 159 17.72 3.04 4.81
CA PHE A 159 18.52 1.83 4.88
C PHE A 159 19.96 2.11 4.45
N GLU A 160 20.91 1.52 5.16
CA GLU A 160 22.32 1.65 4.89
C GLU A 160 22.77 0.69 3.76
N PRO A 161 23.72 1.11 2.91
CA PRO A 161 24.23 0.23 1.86
C PRO A 161 25.07 -0.92 2.46
N ALA A 162 25.04 -2.06 1.79
CA ALA A 162 25.75 -3.30 2.20
C ALA A 162 25.32 -3.88 3.56
N GLU A 163 24.27 -3.35 4.18
CA GLU A 163 23.68 -3.89 5.40
C GLU A 163 22.33 -4.58 5.12
N ASN A 164 21.95 -5.48 6.02
CA ASN A 164 20.66 -6.16 5.89
C ASN A 164 19.52 -5.26 6.41
N PRO A 165 18.56 -4.87 5.58
CA PRO A 165 17.41 -4.05 6.01
C PRO A 165 16.59 -4.67 7.16
N VAL A 166 16.56 -6.01 7.24
CA VAL A 166 15.84 -6.72 8.32
C VAL A 166 16.51 -6.47 9.67
N ASP A 167 17.86 -6.50 9.73
CA ASP A 167 18.60 -6.22 10.96
C ASP A 167 18.39 -4.78 11.41
N GLN A 168 18.44 -3.83 10.49
CA GLN A 168 18.17 -2.41 10.77
C GLN A 168 16.74 -2.18 11.30
N CYS A 169 15.75 -2.94 10.76
CA CYS A 169 14.38 -2.88 11.27
C CYS A 169 14.28 -3.47 12.68
N VAL A 170 14.99 -4.57 12.97
CA VAL A 170 15.01 -5.18 14.31
C VAL A 170 15.65 -4.24 15.33
N ASP A 171 16.72 -3.53 14.96
CA ASP A 171 17.34 -2.51 15.83
C ASP A 171 16.34 -1.37 16.14
N ALA A 172 15.57 -0.93 15.14
CA ALA A 172 14.51 0.04 15.35
C ALA A 172 13.38 -0.49 16.26
N ILE A 173 13.01 -1.78 16.15
CA ILE A 173 12.06 -2.43 17.05
C ILE A 173 12.60 -2.37 18.49
N LEU A 174 13.82 -2.87 18.72
CA LEU A 174 14.42 -2.96 20.05
C LEU A 174 14.55 -1.60 20.73
N GLY A 175 14.90 -0.56 19.97
CA GLY A 175 14.96 0.81 20.48
C GLY A 175 13.63 1.41 20.94
N ASN A 176 12.48 0.74 20.71
CA ASN A 176 11.15 1.24 21.07
C ASN A 176 10.32 0.30 21.97
N THR A 177 10.76 -0.94 22.23
CA THR A 177 10.01 -1.93 23.02
C THR A 177 9.84 -1.57 24.50
N GLU A 178 10.74 -0.76 25.06
CA GLU A 178 10.65 -0.30 26.46
C GLU A 178 9.45 0.66 26.69
N HIS A 179 8.92 1.25 25.63
CA HIS A 179 7.87 2.26 25.68
C HIS A 179 6.47 1.67 25.50
N GLY A 180 6.34 0.42 25.10
CA GLY A 180 5.07 -0.27 24.87
C GLY A 180 5.13 -1.23 23.68
N THR A 181 3.99 -1.51 23.09
CA THR A 181 3.89 -2.39 21.92
C THR A 181 4.44 -1.71 20.67
N VAL A 182 5.29 -2.43 19.93
CA VAL A 182 5.79 -2.01 18.63
C VAL A 182 5.05 -2.79 17.54
N LEU A 183 4.39 -2.08 16.63
CA LEU A 183 3.76 -2.65 15.44
C LEU A 183 4.67 -2.46 14.24
N VAL A 184 5.06 -3.55 13.59
CA VAL A 184 5.79 -3.53 12.31
C VAL A 184 4.85 -3.91 11.18
N ILE A 185 4.77 -3.05 10.18
CA ILE A 185 3.95 -3.28 8.97
C ILE A 185 4.89 -3.47 7.79
N ALA A 186 4.99 -4.71 7.33
CA ALA A 186 5.76 -5.08 6.15
C ALA A 186 4.87 -5.09 4.89
N PRO A 187 5.42 -4.85 3.69
CA PRO A 187 4.63 -4.76 2.47
C PRO A 187 4.00 -6.10 2.07
N ASP A 188 4.74 -7.20 2.20
CA ASP A 188 4.32 -8.53 1.76
C ASP A 188 4.68 -9.65 2.75
N GLU A 189 4.27 -10.88 2.42
CA GLU A 189 4.50 -12.07 3.26
C GLU A 189 5.98 -12.46 3.35
N HIS A 190 6.76 -12.22 2.30
CA HIS A 190 8.21 -12.55 2.31
C HIS A 190 8.97 -11.66 3.29
N ASP A 191 8.61 -10.37 3.33
CA ASP A 191 9.21 -9.45 4.29
C ASP A 191 8.73 -9.74 5.73
N VAL A 192 7.46 -10.14 5.91
CA VAL A 192 6.95 -10.63 7.22
C VAL A 192 7.73 -11.87 7.66
N ASP A 193 7.91 -12.86 6.78
CA ASP A 193 8.68 -14.08 7.06
C ASP A 193 10.12 -13.76 7.49
N ALA A 194 10.79 -12.88 6.75
CA ALA A 194 12.18 -12.51 7.03
C ALA A 194 12.32 -11.82 8.41
N LEU A 195 11.40 -10.91 8.74
CA LEU A 195 11.37 -10.24 10.04
C LEU A 195 11.06 -11.22 11.16
N CYS A 196 10.06 -12.09 11.01
CA CYS A 196 9.69 -13.09 12.00
C CYS A 196 10.82 -14.09 12.24
N GLN A 197 11.47 -14.58 11.17
CA GLN A 197 12.62 -15.45 11.28
C GLN A 197 13.75 -14.78 12.08
N ARG A 198 14.07 -13.53 11.78
CA ARG A 198 15.12 -12.81 12.49
C ARG A 198 14.80 -12.59 13.96
N LEU A 199 13.57 -12.23 14.30
CA LEU A 199 13.13 -12.12 15.69
C LEU A 199 13.24 -13.46 16.42
N GLN A 200 12.88 -14.57 15.76
CA GLN A 200 13.00 -15.91 16.32
C GLN A 200 14.47 -16.31 16.57
N GLU A 201 15.38 -16.02 15.65
CA GLU A 201 16.83 -16.23 15.82
C GLU A 201 17.37 -15.49 17.05
N MET A 202 16.84 -14.29 17.31
CA MET A 202 17.18 -13.47 18.49
C MET A 202 16.39 -13.88 19.75
N LYS A 203 15.54 -14.90 19.68
CA LYS A 203 14.68 -15.38 20.78
C LYS A 203 13.73 -14.31 21.33
N LEU A 204 13.30 -13.38 20.49
CA LEU A 204 12.34 -12.34 20.84
C LEU A 204 10.91 -12.86 20.63
N GLN A 205 10.04 -12.54 21.59
CA GLN A 205 8.61 -12.91 21.50
C GLN A 205 7.88 -11.90 20.59
N TYR A 206 7.07 -12.39 19.67
CA TYR A 206 6.25 -11.58 18.78
C TYR A 206 4.92 -12.25 18.47
N ILE A 207 3.95 -11.45 18.01
CA ILE A 207 2.68 -11.92 17.48
C ILE A 207 2.64 -11.58 15.99
N ARG A 208 2.35 -12.59 15.15
CA ARG A 208 2.25 -12.44 13.69
C ARG A 208 0.81 -12.19 13.27
N LEU A 209 0.59 -11.28 12.29
CA LEU A 209 -0.75 -10.93 11.79
C LEU A 209 -0.74 -10.66 10.27
N ASP A 210 -0.80 -11.70 9.46
CA ASP A 210 -0.91 -11.61 7.99
C ASP A 210 -1.77 -12.72 7.38
N SER A 211 -1.87 -12.76 6.05
CA SER A 211 -2.74 -13.67 5.30
C SER A 211 -2.18 -15.08 5.12
N SER A 212 -0.90 -15.32 5.38
CA SER A 212 -0.29 -16.66 5.28
C SER A 212 -0.71 -17.59 6.43
N LEU A 213 -1.14 -16.99 7.55
CA LEU A 213 -1.65 -17.75 8.68
C LEU A 213 -2.98 -18.43 8.36
N SER A 214 -3.20 -19.62 8.94
CA SER A 214 -4.52 -20.24 8.93
C SER A 214 -5.57 -19.32 9.55
N ARG A 215 -6.83 -19.50 9.16
CA ARG A 215 -7.94 -18.70 9.71
C ARG A 215 -8.00 -18.74 11.24
N SER A 216 -7.71 -19.91 11.83
CA SER A 216 -7.74 -20.10 13.28
C SER A 216 -6.58 -19.39 13.97
N GLU A 217 -5.36 -19.54 13.47
CA GLU A 217 -4.17 -18.87 14.00
C GLU A 217 -4.31 -17.35 13.89
N ARG A 218 -4.74 -16.86 12.73
CA ARG A 218 -4.93 -15.41 12.51
C ARG A 218 -5.95 -14.83 13.48
N TYR A 219 -7.06 -15.53 13.74
CA TYR A 219 -8.07 -15.08 14.69
C TYR A 219 -7.57 -15.15 16.14
N LEU A 220 -6.86 -16.21 16.52
CA LEU A 220 -6.24 -16.35 17.85
C LEU A 220 -5.22 -15.22 18.09
N ASN A 221 -4.30 -15.01 17.15
CA ASN A 221 -3.29 -13.95 17.27
C ASN A 221 -3.94 -12.56 17.38
N PHE A 222 -5.02 -12.33 16.63
CA PHE A 222 -5.78 -11.08 16.72
C PHE A 222 -6.40 -10.87 18.12
N LEU A 223 -6.97 -11.91 18.74
CA LEU A 223 -7.48 -11.83 20.11
C LEU A 223 -6.33 -11.63 21.13
N MET A 224 -5.19 -12.30 20.94
CA MET A 224 -4.00 -12.10 21.78
C MET A 224 -3.50 -10.67 21.76
N ILE A 225 -3.56 -9.98 20.61
CA ILE A 225 -3.17 -8.56 20.49
C ILE A 225 -4.06 -7.66 21.35
N LEU A 226 -5.36 -7.92 21.40
CA LEU A 226 -6.30 -7.19 22.25
C LEU A 226 -6.00 -7.36 23.75
N ASP A 227 -5.42 -8.49 24.11
CA ASP A 227 -5.17 -8.91 25.49
C ASP A 227 -3.70 -8.69 25.93
N SER A 228 -2.82 -8.23 25.03
CA SER A 228 -1.39 -8.07 25.31
C SER A 228 -0.97 -6.60 25.44
N SER A 229 0.09 -6.35 26.22
CA SER A 229 0.79 -5.07 26.29
C SER A 229 2.30 -5.27 26.30
N GLY A 230 3.05 -4.37 25.64
CA GLY A 230 4.51 -4.43 25.59
C GLY A 230 5.07 -5.56 24.71
N THR A 231 4.42 -5.86 23.60
CA THR A 231 4.72 -6.97 22.69
C THR A 231 5.18 -6.43 21.33
N ILE A 232 5.91 -7.23 20.58
CA ILE A 232 6.21 -6.97 19.16
C ILE A 232 5.08 -7.60 18.33
N VAL A 233 4.46 -6.81 17.47
CA VAL A 233 3.46 -7.27 16.50
C VAL A 233 4.03 -7.07 15.10
N VAL A 234 4.10 -8.14 14.30
CA VAL A 234 4.58 -8.09 12.91
C VAL A 234 3.44 -8.51 11.99
N GLY A 235 3.13 -7.69 11.00
CA GLY A 235 2.07 -8.03 10.07
C GLY A 235 2.18 -7.35 8.73
N ALA A 236 1.32 -7.78 7.80
CA ALA A 236 1.18 -7.13 6.51
C ALA A 236 0.21 -5.93 6.61
N ARG A 237 -0.07 -5.30 5.48
CA ARG A 237 -0.88 -4.08 5.33
C ARG A 237 -2.07 -3.97 6.30
N SER A 238 -2.89 -5.02 6.44
CA SER A 238 -4.08 -4.97 7.29
C SER A 238 -3.79 -4.84 8.79
N ALA A 239 -2.57 -5.12 9.23
CA ALA A 239 -2.15 -4.96 10.62
C ALA A 239 -2.19 -3.50 11.09
N VAL A 240 -2.27 -2.53 10.16
CA VAL A 240 -2.47 -1.10 10.49
C VAL A 240 -3.73 -0.85 11.33
N PHE A 241 -4.72 -1.73 11.26
CA PHE A 241 -5.96 -1.67 12.05
C PHE A 241 -5.92 -2.49 13.34
N ALA A 242 -4.82 -3.18 13.64
CA ALA A 242 -4.73 -4.02 14.83
C ALA A 242 -5.09 -3.24 16.10
N PRO A 243 -6.01 -3.76 16.95
CA PRO A 243 -6.53 -3.05 18.11
C PRO A 243 -5.57 -3.15 19.31
N ILE A 244 -4.41 -2.55 19.18
CA ILE A 244 -3.32 -2.58 20.15
C ILE A 244 -3.60 -1.58 21.27
N ARG A 245 -3.62 -2.01 22.52
CA ARG A 245 -3.96 -1.14 23.66
C ARG A 245 -2.82 -0.22 24.09
N ASN A 246 -1.60 -0.59 24.06
CA ASN A 246 -0.46 0.25 24.47
C ASN A 246 0.52 0.41 23.31
N LEU A 247 0.04 0.98 22.21
CA LEU A 247 0.83 1.22 21.01
C LEU A 247 1.83 2.34 21.28
N ALA A 248 3.13 2.03 21.29
CA ALA A 248 4.19 3.01 21.46
C ALA A 248 4.80 3.46 20.13
N CYS A 249 4.93 2.53 19.20
CA CYS A 249 5.59 2.80 17.93
C CYS A 249 4.98 1.96 16.80
N VAL A 250 4.89 2.56 15.62
CA VAL A 250 4.59 1.85 14.37
C VAL A 250 5.77 2.03 13.43
N ILE A 251 6.32 0.92 12.95
CA ILE A 251 7.37 0.87 11.95
C ILE A 251 6.76 0.45 10.61
N MET A 252 6.78 1.34 9.62
CA MET A 252 6.38 1.02 8.25
C MET A 252 7.64 0.64 7.45
N TYR A 253 7.86 -0.67 7.29
CA TYR A 253 9.04 -1.24 6.64
C TYR A 253 8.88 -1.17 5.12
N LYS A 254 9.92 -0.70 4.40
CA LYS A 254 9.89 -0.41 2.95
C LYS A 254 8.71 0.49 2.56
N GLU A 255 8.65 1.65 3.16
CA GLU A 255 7.51 2.60 3.12
C GLU A 255 7.01 2.89 1.71
N SER A 256 7.90 3.00 0.72
CA SER A 256 7.57 3.33 -0.68
C SER A 256 6.92 2.18 -1.47
N SER A 257 6.85 0.96 -0.87
CA SER A 257 6.34 -0.23 -1.57
C SER A 257 4.88 -0.09 -2.00
N TYR A 258 4.61 -0.56 -3.23
CA TYR A 258 3.25 -0.68 -3.79
C TYR A 258 2.33 -1.57 -2.94
N ASP A 259 2.87 -2.58 -2.25
CA ASP A 259 2.06 -3.54 -1.50
C ASP A 259 1.50 -2.97 -0.18
N HIS A 260 1.87 -1.74 0.20
CA HIS A 260 1.19 -0.97 1.23
C HIS A 260 -0.14 -0.36 0.78
N TYR A 261 -0.50 -0.48 -0.50
CA TYR A 261 -1.77 -0.02 -1.04
C TYR A 261 -2.75 -1.18 -1.23
N GLU A 262 -4.01 -1.00 -0.81
CA GLU A 262 -5.09 -1.96 -1.11
C GLU A 262 -5.43 -1.92 -2.59
N LYS A 263 -5.32 -3.09 -3.25
CA LYS A 263 -5.54 -3.21 -4.70
C LYS A 263 -7.02 -3.14 -5.08
N ARG A 264 -7.91 -3.57 -4.18
CA ARG A 264 -9.36 -3.54 -4.38
C ARG A 264 -9.93 -2.20 -3.94
N SER A 265 -11.13 -1.86 -4.44
CA SER A 265 -11.90 -0.73 -3.89
C SER A 265 -12.16 -0.97 -2.40
N PRO A 266 -11.99 0.04 -1.54
CA PRO A 266 -11.80 1.46 -1.80
C PRO A 266 -10.35 1.92 -2.05
N GLY A 267 -9.35 1.03 -2.02
CA GLY A 267 -7.97 1.37 -2.37
C GLY A 267 -7.21 2.16 -1.31
N TRP A 268 -7.49 1.92 -0.02
CA TRP A 268 -6.79 2.58 1.08
C TRP A 268 -5.29 2.20 1.13
N ASN A 269 -4.47 3.03 1.76
CA ASN A 269 -3.05 2.77 1.96
C ASN A 269 -2.63 2.93 3.43
N VAL A 270 -1.56 2.23 3.81
CA VAL A 270 -1.07 2.17 5.20
C VAL A 270 -0.70 3.56 5.73
N ARG A 271 0.02 4.37 4.97
CA ARG A 271 0.52 5.68 5.40
C ARG A 271 -0.61 6.64 5.77
N ASP A 272 -1.64 6.73 4.95
CA ASP A 272 -2.77 7.62 5.21
C ASP A 272 -3.63 7.09 6.36
N VAL A 273 -3.79 5.75 6.50
CA VAL A 273 -4.44 5.15 7.67
C VAL A 273 -3.64 5.46 8.95
N LEU A 274 -2.30 5.37 8.93
CA LEU A 274 -1.47 5.77 10.07
C LEU A 274 -1.63 7.26 10.41
N THR A 275 -1.79 8.11 9.41
CA THR A 275 -2.06 9.54 9.61
C THR A 275 -3.42 9.79 10.26
N LEU A 276 -4.45 9.02 9.90
CA LEU A 276 -5.76 9.09 10.58
C LEU A 276 -5.67 8.51 11.99
N ARG A 277 -4.99 7.38 12.16
CA ARG A 277 -4.81 6.72 13.45
C ARG A 277 -4.06 7.60 14.46
N SER A 278 -3.04 8.34 14.03
CA SER A 278 -2.28 9.25 14.89
C SER A 278 -3.07 10.45 15.41
N LYS A 279 -4.27 10.72 14.89
CA LYS A 279 -5.21 11.71 15.46
C LYS A 279 -6.03 11.16 16.62
N LEU A 280 -6.10 9.84 16.75
CA LEU A 280 -6.89 9.13 17.77
C LEU A 280 -6.03 8.54 18.88
N GLU A 281 -4.77 8.21 18.58
CA GLU A 281 -3.82 7.58 19.49
C GLU A 281 -2.45 8.24 19.36
N ASP A 282 -1.76 8.39 20.47
CA ASP A 282 -0.39 8.89 20.48
C ASP A 282 0.59 7.72 20.32
N PHE A 283 1.34 7.68 19.25
CA PHE A 283 2.43 6.73 19.00
C PHE A 283 3.44 7.35 18.04
N ARG A 284 4.67 6.85 18.11
CA ARG A 284 5.73 7.26 17.19
C ARG A 284 5.58 6.54 15.85
N ARG A 285 5.76 7.25 14.73
CA ARG A 285 5.83 6.67 13.39
C ARG A 285 7.28 6.64 12.90
N ILE A 286 7.75 5.45 12.55
CA ILE A 286 9.06 5.25 11.91
C ILE A 286 8.80 4.68 10.53
N TYR A 287 9.17 5.43 9.52
CA TYR A 287 9.15 5.00 8.13
C TYR A 287 10.54 4.52 7.76
N MET A 288 10.66 3.37 7.11
CA MET A 288 11.96 2.80 6.72
C MET A 288 11.98 2.44 5.24
N GLY A 289 13.10 2.68 4.56
CA GLY A 289 13.29 2.37 3.15
C GLY A 289 14.61 2.89 2.64
N TYR A 290 14.96 2.58 1.40
CA TYR A 290 16.16 3.15 0.78
C TYR A 290 15.96 4.61 0.42
N VAL A 291 14.77 4.94 -0.09
CA VAL A 291 14.38 6.28 -0.51
C VAL A 291 12.96 6.58 -0.01
N PRO A 292 12.72 7.72 0.63
CA PRO A 292 11.36 8.08 1.02
C PRO A 292 10.47 8.31 -0.21
N SER A 293 9.20 7.90 -0.11
CA SER A 293 8.19 8.29 -1.10
C SER A 293 8.07 9.80 -1.20
N LEU A 294 7.49 10.32 -2.28
CA LEU A 294 7.26 11.77 -2.39
C LEU A 294 6.30 12.31 -1.33
N ASP A 295 5.36 11.50 -0.89
CA ASP A 295 4.45 11.85 0.19
C ASP A 295 5.22 12.07 1.52
N ILE A 296 6.11 11.15 1.88
CA ILE A 296 6.97 11.29 3.08
C ILE A 296 8.01 12.39 2.86
N SER A 297 8.56 12.51 1.67
CA SER A 297 9.53 13.56 1.34
C SER A 297 8.96 14.97 1.49
N LEU A 298 7.69 15.16 1.14
CA LEU A 298 7.00 16.43 1.37
C LEU A 298 6.89 16.76 2.87
N LEU A 299 6.62 15.76 3.72
CA LEU A 299 6.58 15.94 5.18
C LEU A 299 7.97 16.23 5.75
N ILE A 300 9.03 15.63 5.18
CA ILE A 300 10.42 15.93 5.54
C ILE A 300 10.78 17.37 5.17
N GLU A 301 10.45 17.83 3.95
CA GLU A 301 10.69 19.22 3.52
C GLU A 301 9.92 20.24 4.38
N ARG A 302 8.74 19.87 4.87
CA ARG A 302 7.95 20.67 5.83
C ARG A 302 8.44 20.58 7.28
N LYS A 303 9.47 19.77 7.55
CA LYS A 303 10.01 19.50 8.90
C LYS A 303 9.01 18.84 9.87
N GLU A 304 7.99 18.19 9.34
CA GLU A 304 7.01 17.41 10.11
C GLU A 304 7.57 16.02 10.47
N ILE A 305 8.49 15.49 9.66
CA ILE A 305 9.16 14.21 9.84
C ILE A 305 10.68 14.42 9.76
N LYS A 306 11.44 13.81 10.68
CA LYS A 306 12.91 13.87 10.67
C LYS A 306 13.47 12.84 9.67
N TYR A 307 14.40 13.25 8.80
CA TYR A 307 15.16 12.34 7.96
C TYR A 307 16.43 11.87 8.69
N ILE A 308 16.64 10.57 8.77
CA ILE A 308 17.80 9.94 9.42
C ILE A 308 18.52 9.08 8.39
N SER A 309 19.75 9.42 8.08
CA SER A 309 20.66 8.61 7.24
C SER A 309 22.11 8.93 7.59
N HIS A 310 23.02 8.00 7.28
CA HIS A 310 24.44 8.23 7.38
C HIS A 310 25.02 8.64 6.02
N SER A 311 26.17 9.28 6.04
CA SER A 311 26.86 9.68 4.83
C SER A 311 27.73 8.53 4.33
N HIS A 312 27.54 8.15 3.07
CA HIS A 312 28.36 7.13 2.41
C HIS A 312 28.95 7.70 1.13
N GLN A 313 30.06 7.09 0.70
CA GLN A 313 30.65 7.34 -0.60
C GLN A 313 30.88 6.00 -1.30
N LEU A 314 30.06 5.74 -2.33
CA LEU A 314 30.06 4.47 -3.04
C LEU A 314 30.86 4.55 -4.35
N HIS A 315 31.45 3.43 -4.76
CA HIS A 315 32.18 3.31 -6.03
C HIS A 315 31.21 3.08 -7.18
N VAL A 316 30.78 4.17 -7.81
CA VAL A 316 29.84 4.14 -8.95
C VAL A 316 30.58 4.50 -10.23
N LYS A 317 30.39 3.69 -11.26
CA LYS A 317 30.83 3.99 -12.64
C LYS A 317 29.64 3.96 -13.58
N THR A 318 29.57 4.93 -14.47
CA THR A 318 28.55 4.98 -15.52
C THR A 318 29.11 4.52 -16.86
N PHE A 319 28.24 4.00 -17.68
CA PHE A 319 28.56 3.69 -19.06
C PHE A 319 27.33 3.86 -19.94
N SER A 320 27.53 4.32 -21.18
CA SER A 320 26.49 4.29 -22.20
C SER A 320 26.65 3.01 -23.02
N SER A 321 25.54 2.29 -23.20
CA SER A 321 25.48 1.24 -24.21
C SER A 321 25.53 1.89 -25.59
N GLY A 322 26.58 1.62 -26.36
CA GLY A 322 26.64 2.03 -27.75
C GLY A 322 25.53 1.38 -28.59
N GLU A 323 25.31 1.85 -29.81
CA GLU A 323 24.36 1.21 -30.73
C GLU A 323 24.74 -0.27 -30.94
N GLY A 324 23.92 -1.19 -30.37
CA GLY A 324 24.05 -2.63 -30.59
C GLY A 324 24.71 -3.45 -29.48
N ALA A 325 25.56 -2.91 -28.61
CA ALA A 325 26.22 -3.67 -27.55
C ALA A 325 25.54 -3.42 -26.18
N LEU A 326 25.27 -4.50 -25.42
CA LEU A 326 24.71 -4.41 -24.06
C LEU A 326 25.77 -3.87 -23.09
N LEU A 327 27.02 -4.31 -23.23
CA LEU A 327 28.14 -3.98 -22.40
C LEU A 327 29.30 -3.41 -23.26
N PRO A 328 29.75 -2.19 -23.05
CA PRO A 328 30.94 -1.68 -23.71
C PRO A 328 32.20 -2.33 -23.15
N GLY A 329 33.22 -2.54 -24.01
CA GLY A 329 34.47 -3.23 -23.62
C GLY A 329 35.19 -2.65 -22.41
N ARG A 330 35.04 -1.33 -22.18
CA ARG A 330 35.71 -0.64 -21.06
C ARG A 330 35.29 -1.14 -19.67
N ILE A 331 34.05 -1.71 -19.50
CA ILE A 331 33.59 -2.20 -18.21
C ILE A 331 33.87 -3.70 -17.99
N PHE A 332 34.31 -4.42 -19.03
CA PHE A 332 34.64 -5.84 -18.92
C PHE A 332 35.72 -6.10 -17.88
N GLN A 333 36.72 -5.22 -17.80
CA GLN A 333 37.80 -5.34 -16.82
C GLN A 333 37.29 -5.19 -15.40
N ASP A 334 36.36 -4.25 -15.13
CA ASP A 334 35.77 -4.07 -13.81
C ASP A 334 34.92 -5.29 -13.41
N ILE A 335 34.12 -5.82 -14.34
CA ILE A 335 33.32 -7.02 -14.10
C ILE A 335 34.21 -8.25 -13.86
N ARG A 336 35.28 -8.44 -14.64
CA ARG A 336 36.24 -9.55 -14.43
C ARG A 336 36.93 -9.47 -13.08
N LYS A 337 37.35 -8.26 -12.66
CA LYS A 337 37.93 -8.04 -11.32
C LYS A 337 36.93 -8.37 -10.20
N ALA A 338 35.67 -8.07 -10.41
CA ALA A 338 34.61 -8.40 -9.45
C ALA A 338 34.34 -9.91 -9.42
N LEU A 339 34.26 -10.57 -10.58
CA LEU A 339 34.02 -12.02 -10.68
C LEU A 339 35.09 -12.87 -9.96
N VAL A 340 36.33 -12.39 -9.89
CA VAL A 340 37.39 -13.05 -9.06
C VAL A 340 37.03 -13.03 -7.58
N LYS A 341 36.29 -12.02 -7.13
CA LYS A 341 35.96 -11.80 -5.70
C LYS A 341 34.62 -12.44 -5.29
N GLY A 342 33.72 -12.73 -6.24
CA GLY A 342 32.40 -13.29 -5.93
C GLY A 342 31.37 -13.08 -7.05
N PRO A 343 30.09 -13.29 -6.77
CA PRO A 343 29.04 -13.18 -7.78
C PRO A 343 28.80 -11.73 -8.20
N VAL A 344 28.43 -11.56 -9.47
CA VAL A 344 28.07 -10.26 -10.07
C VAL A 344 26.61 -10.28 -10.48
N LEU A 345 25.83 -9.31 -9.98
CA LEU A 345 24.43 -9.13 -10.32
C LEU A 345 24.29 -8.25 -11.57
N PHE A 346 23.51 -8.69 -12.53
CA PHE A 346 23.04 -7.92 -13.67
C PHE A 346 21.53 -7.72 -13.55
N LEU A 347 21.10 -6.49 -13.33
CA LEU A 347 19.71 -6.13 -13.30
C LEU A 347 19.27 -5.67 -14.69
N VAL A 348 18.21 -6.29 -15.22
CA VAL A 348 17.62 -5.94 -16.52
C VAL A 348 16.17 -5.50 -16.35
N PRO A 349 15.67 -4.53 -17.15
CA PRO A 349 14.26 -4.16 -17.14
C PRO A 349 13.38 -5.35 -17.55
N ARG A 350 12.22 -5.51 -16.90
CA ARG A 350 11.18 -6.48 -17.33
C ARG A 350 10.64 -6.09 -18.72
N LYS A 351 10.13 -7.07 -19.46
CA LYS A 351 9.38 -6.83 -20.69
C LYS A 351 8.21 -5.88 -20.38
N GLY A 352 8.09 -4.77 -21.14
CA GLY A 352 7.09 -3.72 -20.87
C GLY A 352 7.56 -2.54 -19.98
N TYR A 353 8.73 -2.62 -19.35
CA TYR A 353 9.36 -1.45 -18.78
C TYR A 353 9.77 -0.47 -19.89
N GLY A 354 9.40 0.81 -19.74
CA GLY A 354 9.78 1.83 -20.71
C GLY A 354 8.77 1.98 -21.85
N ASN A 355 7.47 2.01 -21.54
CA ASN A 355 6.42 2.35 -22.51
C ASN A 355 6.22 3.86 -22.67
N ALA A 356 6.87 4.70 -21.86
CA ALA A 356 6.88 6.14 -22.08
C ALA A 356 7.85 6.52 -23.20
N LEU A 357 7.45 7.54 -23.95
CA LEU A 357 8.27 8.12 -25.01
C LEU A 357 9.49 8.86 -24.43
N LEU A 358 10.67 8.49 -24.87
CA LEU A 358 11.91 9.23 -24.60
C LEU A 358 12.40 9.93 -25.86
N CYS A 359 13.04 11.08 -25.70
CA CYS A 359 13.77 11.73 -26.79
C CYS A 359 15.04 10.93 -27.12
N ALA A 360 15.27 10.60 -28.38
CA ALA A 360 16.48 9.89 -28.80
C ALA A 360 17.76 10.72 -28.60
N ASN A 361 17.65 12.05 -28.61
CA ASN A 361 18.79 12.96 -28.48
C ASN A 361 19.16 13.20 -27.00
N CYS A 362 18.27 13.81 -26.20
CA CYS A 362 18.58 14.22 -24.83
C CYS A 362 18.06 13.21 -23.76
N LYS A 363 17.43 12.10 -24.17
CA LYS A 363 16.90 11.04 -23.32
C LYS A 363 15.83 11.49 -22.31
N ASN A 364 15.40 12.74 -22.34
CA ASN A 364 14.31 13.22 -21.48
C ASN A 364 12.98 12.55 -21.85
N VAL A 365 12.16 12.32 -20.83
CA VAL A 365 10.81 11.76 -20.98
C VAL A 365 9.89 12.81 -21.59
N ALA A 366 9.07 12.42 -22.56
CA ALA A 366 8.05 13.28 -23.14
C ALA A 366 6.87 13.46 -22.18
N ILE A 367 6.52 14.71 -21.88
CA ILE A 367 5.47 15.09 -20.93
C ILE A 367 4.33 15.78 -21.69
N CYS A 368 3.10 15.45 -21.30
CA CYS A 368 1.88 16.11 -21.74
C CYS A 368 1.64 17.43 -20.98
N SER A 369 0.86 18.34 -21.57
CA SER A 369 0.42 19.57 -20.89
C SER A 369 -0.32 19.34 -19.57
N CYS A 370 -0.92 18.16 -19.37
CA CYS A 370 -1.54 17.78 -18.09
C CYS A 370 -0.54 17.30 -17.02
N GLY A 371 0.77 17.28 -17.33
CA GLY A 371 1.83 16.79 -16.45
C GLY A 371 2.09 15.29 -16.52
N SER A 372 1.25 14.51 -17.23
CA SER A 372 1.47 13.08 -17.41
C SER A 372 2.42 12.80 -18.57
N ARG A 373 2.83 11.54 -18.71
CA ARG A 373 3.81 11.11 -19.72
C ARG A 373 3.13 10.64 -21.00
N LEU A 374 3.82 10.82 -22.11
CA LEU A 374 3.38 10.32 -23.40
C LEU A 374 3.83 8.85 -23.57
N ALA A 375 2.94 8.03 -24.11
CA ALA A 375 3.22 6.67 -24.56
C ALA A 375 3.11 6.57 -26.08
N VAL A 376 3.78 5.58 -26.67
CA VAL A 376 3.66 5.24 -28.09
C VAL A 376 3.27 3.78 -28.21
N MET A 377 2.19 3.53 -28.91
CA MET A 377 1.70 2.18 -29.19
C MET A 377 2.40 1.62 -30.44
N GLY A 378 3.52 0.92 -30.24
CA GLY A 378 4.29 0.31 -31.30
C GLY A 378 5.26 1.25 -32.04
N LYS A 379 6.01 0.69 -32.99
CA LYS A 379 6.99 1.44 -33.79
C LYS A 379 6.27 2.39 -34.76
N GLY A 380 6.53 3.69 -34.68
CA GLY A 380 5.91 4.69 -35.55
C GLY A 380 4.50 5.14 -35.15
N GLY A 381 4.00 4.72 -33.99
CA GLY A 381 2.72 5.18 -33.46
C GLY A 381 2.75 6.67 -33.05
N VAL A 382 1.60 7.31 -33.08
CA VAL A 382 1.44 8.70 -32.61
C VAL A 382 1.57 8.73 -31.08
N PRO A 383 2.42 9.61 -30.51
CA PRO A 383 2.48 9.79 -29.07
C PRO A 383 1.15 10.25 -28.49
N MET A 384 0.72 9.61 -27.42
CA MET A 384 -0.56 9.86 -26.75
C MET A 384 -0.36 9.90 -25.24
N CYS A 385 -1.07 10.80 -24.56
CA CYS A 385 -1.08 10.87 -23.11
C CYS A 385 -1.89 9.71 -22.51
N SER A 386 -1.32 9.03 -21.51
CA SER A 386 -1.99 7.92 -20.80
C SER A 386 -3.12 8.36 -19.88
N ILE A 387 -3.20 9.65 -19.51
CA ILE A 387 -4.21 10.17 -18.58
C ILE A 387 -5.30 10.98 -19.29
N CYS A 388 -4.94 11.94 -20.15
CA CYS A 388 -5.92 12.80 -20.82
C CYS A 388 -6.18 12.43 -22.29
N SER A 389 -5.52 11.39 -22.82
CA SER A 389 -5.63 10.89 -24.19
C SER A 389 -5.30 11.91 -25.29
N THR A 390 -4.72 13.05 -24.95
CA THR A 390 -4.26 14.03 -25.94
C THR A 390 -3.18 13.40 -26.82
N THR A 391 -3.32 13.52 -28.14
CA THR A 391 -2.36 13.01 -29.14
C THR A 391 -1.42 14.11 -29.63
N TYR A 392 -0.20 13.70 -29.98
CA TYR A 392 0.86 14.60 -30.43
C TYR A 392 1.46 14.12 -31.78
N PRO A 393 0.74 14.29 -32.92
CA PRO A 393 1.22 13.79 -34.22
C PRO A 393 2.56 14.43 -34.64
N GLU A 394 2.71 15.73 -34.37
CA GLU A 394 3.92 16.51 -34.64
C GLU A 394 4.83 16.65 -33.41
N TRP A 395 4.96 15.57 -32.62
CA TRP A 395 5.74 15.62 -31.38
C TRP A 395 7.19 16.11 -31.62
N SER A 396 7.61 17.04 -30.80
CA SER A 396 9.01 17.42 -30.62
C SER A 396 9.36 17.48 -29.14
N CYS A 397 10.61 17.21 -28.83
CA CYS A 397 11.08 17.24 -27.45
C CYS A 397 11.03 18.67 -26.89
N SER A 398 10.36 18.86 -25.74
CA SER A 398 10.27 20.18 -25.08
C SER A 398 11.62 20.72 -24.60
N TRP A 399 12.64 19.87 -24.47
CA TRP A 399 13.96 20.25 -23.99
C TRP A 399 14.95 20.58 -25.08
N CYS A 400 15.01 19.76 -26.16
CA CYS A 400 16.04 19.91 -27.19
C CYS A 400 15.48 20.01 -28.62
N GLN A 401 14.17 20.10 -28.77
CA GLN A 401 13.43 20.26 -30.03
C GLN A 401 13.63 19.09 -31.03
N SER A 402 14.31 18.01 -30.65
CA SER A 402 14.49 16.83 -31.50
C SER A 402 13.16 16.11 -31.72
N LYS A 403 12.90 15.71 -32.98
CA LYS A 403 11.72 14.89 -33.34
C LYS A 403 12.00 13.40 -33.28
N LYS A 404 13.23 12.95 -32.94
CA LYS A 404 13.61 11.55 -32.91
C LYS A 404 13.10 10.86 -31.63
N GLN A 405 12.29 9.83 -31.80
CA GLN A 405 11.73 9.02 -30.74
C GLN A 405 12.68 7.86 -30.37
N TYR A 406 12.82 7.56 -29.10
CA TYR A 406 13.57 6.42 -28.60
C TYR A 406 12.62 5.35 -28.02
N LEU A 407 12.56 4.23 -28.73
CA LEU A 407 11.76 3.05 -28.33
C LEU A 407 12.71 1.85 -28.39
N ALA A 408 13.18 1.38 -27.24
CA ALA A 408 14.06 0.23 -27.18
C ALA A 408 13.49 -0.87 -26.29
N SER A 409 13.51 -2.12 -26.74
CA SER A 409 13.26 -3.28 -25.89
C SER A 409 14.18 -4.44 -26.30
N ARG A 410 14.97 -4.95 -25.34
CA ARG A 410 15.67 -6.24 -25.44
C ARG A 410 15.03 -7.21 -24.45
N GLY A 411 14.90 -8.48 -24.82
CA GLY A 411 14.43 -9.52 -23.90
C GLY A 411 15.55 -9.97 -22.96
N ILE A 412 15.18 -10.48 -21.78
CA ILE A 412 16.12 -10.98 -20.76
C ILE A 412 16.95 -12.17 -21.29
N ASP A 413 16.37 -13.04 -22.10
CA ASP A 413 17.06 -14.20 -22.68
C ASP A 413 18.25 -13.77 -23.53
N ARG A 414 18.04 -12.76 -24.40
CA ARG A 414 19.12 -12.21 -25.21
C ARG A 414 20.22 -11.55 -24.39
N ALA A 415 19.84 -10.88 -23.29
CA ALA A 415 20.81 -10.30 -22.36
C ALA A 415 21.64 -11.39 -21.69
N GLY A 416 21.02 -12.50 -21.27
CA GLY A 416 21.70 -13.67 -20.70
C GLY A 416 22.72 -14.30 -21.65
N GLU A 417 22.35 -14.48 -22.93
CA GLU A 417 23.27 -14.99 -23.95
C GLU A 417 24.47 -14.06 -24.20
N GLU A 418 24.24 -12.76 -24.29
CA GLU A 418 25.31 -11.77 -24.51
C GLU A 418 26.27 -11.74 -23.33
N ILE A 419 25.76 -11.80 -22.09
CA ILE A 419 26.56 -11.80 -20.85
C ILE A 419 27.37 -13.09 -20.75
N SER A 420 26.76 -14.27 -20.98
CA SER A 420 27.48 -15.55 -20.95
C SER A 420 28.61 -15.62 -21.97
N ARG A 421 28.39 -15.10 -23.19
CA ARG A 421 29.45 -15.01 -24.21
C ARG A 421 30.57 -14.04 -23.84
N ALA A 422 30.24 -12.95 -23.14
CA ALA A 422 31.22 -11.95 -22.70
C ALA A 422 32.11 -12.46 -21.55
N PHE A 423 31.59 -13.38 -20.72
CA PHE A 423 32.29 -13.93 -19.56
C PHE A 423 32.22 -15.49 -19.54
N PRO A 424 32.92 -16.16 -20.46
CA PRO A 424 32.93 -17.62 -20.53
C PRO A 424 33.56 -18.24 -19.29
N GLY A 425 33.08 -19.43 -18.91
CA GLY A 425 33.62 -20.18 -17.76
C GLY A 425 32.98 -19.86 -16.41
N TYR A 426 32.10 -18.87 -16.32
CA TYR A 426 31.34 -18.59 -15.11
C TYR A 426 29.90 -19.13 -15.21
N PRO A 427 29.35 -19.76 -14.15
CA PRO A 427 27.97 -20.20 -14.16
C PRO A 427 27.02 -19.00 -14.22
N LEU A 428 25.95 -19.11 -15.04
CA LEU A 428 24.88 -18.13 -15.14
C LEU A 428 23.65 -18.59 -14.36
N PHE A 429 23.21 -17.77 -13.42
CA PHE A 429 21.94 -17.95 -12.72
C PHE A 429 20.92 -16.92 -13.21
N LEU A 430 19.76 -17.41 -13.65
CA LEU A 430 18.64 -16.58 -14.07
C LEU A 430 17.59 -16.54 -12.94
N SER A 431 17.07 -15.34 -12.63
CA SER A 431 16.03 -15.13 -11.63
C SER A 431 15.00 -14.11 -12.14
N PHE A 432 13.87 -14.60 -12.65
CA PHE A 432 12.79 -13.78 -13.20
C PHE A 432 11.50 -14.59 -13.37
N GLY A 433 10.35 -13.91 -13.50
CA GLY A 433 9.05 -14.54 -13.72
C GLY A 433 8.71 -15.58 -12.66
N ASP A 434 8.45 -16.80 -13.08
CA ASP A 434 8.12 -17.94 -12.20
C ASP A 434 9.37 -18.66 -11.66
N VAL A 435 10.57 -18.33 -12.18
CA VAL A 435 11.85 -18.93 -11.76
C VAL A 435 12.60 -17.95 -10.88
N ILE A 436 12.14 -17.78 -9.64
CA ILE A 436 12.80 -16.91 -8.66
C ILE A 436 13.71 -17.75 -7.77
N LYS A 437 15.01 -17.41 -7.78
CA LYS A 437 15.98 -17.97 -6.83
C LYS A 437 16.00 -17.13 -5.56
N LYS A 438 15.94 -17.77 -4.39
CA LYS A 438 16.02 -17.06 -3.09
C LYS A 438 17.43 -16.61 -2.77
N ASP A 439 18.40 -17.51 -2.93
CA ASP A 439 19.79 -17.31 -2.56
C ASP A 439 20.75 -17.81 -3.62
N VAL A 440 21.94 -17.23 -3.66
CA VAL A 440 23.09 -17.67 -4.47
C VAL A 440 24.30 -17.67 -3.54
N GLU A 441 25.15 -18.71 -3.68
CA GLU A 441 26.38 -18.84 -2.91
C GLU A 441 27.37 -17.71 -3.23
N ASP A 442 28.18 -17.31 -2.23
CA ASP A 442 29.25 -16.32 -2.41
C ASP A 442 30.45 -16.94 -3.11
N ARG A 443 30.29 -17.22 -4.41
CA ARG A 443 31.33 -17.72 -5.31
C ARG A 443 31.21 -17.04 -6.68
N PRO A 444 32.31 -17.03 -7.47
CA PRO A 444 32.28 -16.43 -8.81
C PRO A 444 31.13 -16.95 -9.67
N ALA A 445 30.19 -16.08 -10.02
CA ALA A 445 29.02 -16.41 -10.81
C ALA A 445 28.42 -15.14 -11.46
N LEU A 446 27.72 -15.36 -12.57
CA LEU A 446 26.87 -14.36 -13.21
C LEU A 446 25.44 -14.55 -12.70
N VAL A 447 24.81 -13.50 -12.20
CA VAL A 447 23.42 -13.53 -11.77
C VAL A 447 22.64 -12.51 -12.57
N LEU A 448 21.66 -12.95 -13.32
CA LEU A 448 20.80 -12.08 -14.12
C LEU A 448 19.40 -12.07 -13.52
N ALA A 449 18.93 -10.89 -13.12
CA ALA A 449 17.66 -10.72 -12.43
C ALA A 449 16.84 -9.56 -13.00
N THR A 450 15.53 -9.60 -12.78
CA THR A 450 14.62 -8.47 -13.00
C THR A 450 14.29 -7.80 -11.65
N PRO A 451 13.72 -6.58 -11.64
CA PRO A 451 13.30 -5.92 -10.40
C PRO A 451 12.47 -6.81 -9.48
N GLY A 452 12.88 -6.89 -8.21
CA GLY A 452 12.21 -7.68 -7.18
C GLY A 452 12.50 -9.19 -7.24
N SER A 453 13.39 -9.67 -8.13
CA SER A 453 13.74 -11.09 -8.23
C SER A 453 15.23 -11.39 -7.97
N ALA A 454 16.03 -10.39 -7.59
CA ALA A 454 17.44 -10.59 -7.31
C ALA A 454 17.65 -11.49 -6.08
N PRO A 455 18.39 -12.62 -6.22
CA PRO A 455 18.66 -13.51 -5.09
C PRO A 455 19.54 -12.85 -4.04
N LYS A 456 19.42 -13.29 -2.80
CA LYS A 456 20.31 -12.84 -1.72
C LYS A 456 21.67 -13.53 -1.83
N VAL A 457 22.72 -12.82 -1.48
CA VAL A 457 24.09 -13.34 -1.37
C VAL A 457 24.61 -13.00 0.02
N LYS A 458 25.14 -13.97 0.73
CA LYS A 458 25.73 -13.73 2.05
C LYS A 458 26.96 -12.82 1.88
N GLY A 459 26.92 -11.65 2.51
CA GLY A 459 27.98 -10.64 2.38
C GLY A 459 27.88 -9.73 1.14
N GLY A 460 26.84 -9.89 0.32
CA GLY A 460 26.55 -9.04 -0.84
C GLY A 460 27.31 -9.42 -2.13
N TYR A 461 26.92 -8.80 -3.23
CA TYR A 461 27.52 -9.02 -4.54
C TYR A 461 28.88 -8.32 -4.67
N ALA A 462 29.84 -8.94 -5.37
CA ALA A 462 31.14 -8.32 -5.67
C ALA A 462 30.99 -7.11 -6.61
N ALA A 463 29.99 -7.12 -7.47
CA ALA A 463 29.54 -5.95 -8.22
C ALA A 463 28.05 -6.08 -8.54
N VAL A 464 27.38 -4.93 -8.71
CA VAL A 464 26.03 -4.83 -9.28
C VAL A 464 26.09 -4.01 -10.56
N VAL A 465 25.40 -4.47 -11.60
CA VAL A 465 25.34 -3.86 -12.92
C VAL A 465 23.90 -3.59 -13.28
N ILE A 466 23.47 -2.33 -13.35
CA ILE A 466 22.13 -1.97 -13.80
C ILE A 466 22.18 -1.67 -15.29
N LEU A 467 21.57 -2.54 -16.07
CA LEU A 467 21.54 -2.43 -17.53
C LEU A 467 20.35 -1.60 -18.00
N GLU A 468 20.53 -0.88 -19.12
CA GLU A 468 19.48 -0.04 -19.72
C GLU A 468 18.78 0.90 -18.72
N GLY A 469 19.55 1.54 -17.84
CA GLY A 469 19.07 2.27 -16.67
C GLY A 469 17.96 3.30 -16.93
N LEU A 470 17.98 4.00 -18.09
CA LEU A 470 16.95 4.98 -18.46
C LEU A 470 15.55 4.37 -18.62
N LYS A 471 15.45 3.06 -18.95
CA LYS A 471 14.15 2.41 -19.09
C LYS A 471 13.37 2.34 -17.79
N PHE A 472 14.05 2.24 -16.65
CA PHE A 472 13.40 2.23 -15.34
C PHE A 472 12.68 3.54 -15.04
N PHE A 473 13.17 4.65 -15.57
CA PHE A 473 12.55 5.97 -15.45
C PHE A 473 11.47 6.23 -16.51
N ALA A 474 11.43 5.41 -17.56
CA ALA A 474 10.60 5.61 -18.75
C ALA A 474 9.29 4.80 -18.69
N HIS A 475 8.49 4.96 -17.65
CA HIS A 475 7.15 4.38 -17.55
C HIS A 475 6.10 5.50 -17.53
N THR A 476 4.88 5.25 -18.04
CA THR A 476 3.80 6.24 -18.09
C THR A 476 3.21 6.58 -16.73
N ASP A 477 3.39 5.70 -15.75
CA ASP A 477 2.89 5.90 -14.40
C ASP A 477 3.54 7.12 -13.72
N LEU A 478 2.72 7.87 -12.99
CA LEU A 478 3.16 9.09 -12.30
C LEU A 478 4.28 8.82 -11.28
N ARG A 479 4.29 7.63 -10.63
CA ARG A 479 5.30 7.23 -9.63
C ARG A 479 6.55 6.56 -10.23
N SER A 480 6.72 6.56 -11.54
CA SER A 480 7.85 5.84 -12.17
C SER A 480 9.23 6.40 -11.79
N GLN A 481 9.37 7.72 -11.57
CA GLN A 481 10.61 8.31 -11.06
C GLN A 481 10.92 7.82 -9.63
N GLU A 482 9.92 7.81 -8.79
CA GLU A 482 9.97 7.35 -7.40
C GLU A 482 10.39 5.88 -7.33
N ARG A 483 9.72 5.00 -8.10
CA ARG A 483 10.06 3.57 -8.18
C ARG A 483 11.46 3.32 -8.74
N ALA A 484 11.86 4.06 -9.75
CA ALA A 484 13.19 3.91 -10.31
C ALA A 484 14.27 4.31 -9.29
N ARG A 485 14.10 5.42 -8.57
CA ARG A 485 15.03 5.81 -7.50
C ARG A 485 15.15 4.72 -6.44
N GLU A 486 14.02 4.27 -5.89
CA GLU A 486 14.02 3.20 -4.89
C GLU A 486 14.75 1.96 -5.39
N LEU A 487 14.43 1.47 -6.60
CA LEU A 487 15.08 0.31 -7.20
C LEU A 487 16.59 0.49 -7.36
N PHE A 488 17.05 1.65 -7.80
CA PHE A 488 18.48 1.90 -7.98
C PHE A 488 19.23 1.88 -6.66
N PHE A 489 18.67 2.46 -5.61
CA PHE A 489 19.24 2.41 -4.27
C PHE A 489 19.19 1.00 -3.68
N GLU A 490 18.06 0.29 -3.79
CA GLU A 490 17.91 -1.10 -3.36
C GLU A 490 18.98 -2.00 -3.99
N VAL A 491 19.14 -1.94 -5.32
CA VAL A 491 20.10 -2.79 -6.04
C VAL A 491 21.55 -2.35 -5.75
N ALA A 492 21.82 -1.06 -5.63
CA ALA A 492 23.13 -0.57 -5.25
C ALA A 492 23.53 -1.05 -3.84
N ALA A 493 22.57 -1.13 -2.91
CA ALA A 493 22.79 -1.62 -1.55
C ALA A 493 23.13 -3.13 -1.49
N MET A 494 22.78 -3.90 -2.53
CA MET A 494 23.14 -5.33 -2.62
C MET A 494 24.64 -5.55 -2.90
N ALA A 495 25.37 -4.52 -3.31
CA ALA A 495 26.83 -4.61 -3.45
C ALA A 495 27.46 -4.73 -2.04
N ARG A 496 28.45 -5.61 -1.91
CA ARG A 496 29.24 -5.70 -0.68
C ARG A 496 30.02 -4.40 -0.41
N PHE A 497 30.49 -4.22 0.80
CA PHE A 497 31.38 -3.10 1.13
C PHE A 497 32.53 -3.00 0.10
N GLN A 498 32.71 -1.81 -0.50
CA GLN A 498 33.63 -1.55 -1.61
C GLN A 498 33.35 -2.33 -2.92
N GLY A 499 32.18 -2.96 -3.05
CA GLY A 499 31.72 -3.55 -4.31
C GLY A 499 31.51 -2.48 -5.38
N ALA A 500 31.72 -2.85 -6.65
CA ALA A 500 31.52 -1.92 -7.75
C ALA A 500 30.02 -1.80 -8.12
N ILE A 501 29.57 -0.55 -8.34
CA ILE A 501 28.22 -0.25 -8.86
C ILE A 501 28.40 0.30 -10.27
N LEU A 502 27.90 -0.44 -11.27
CA LEU A 502 28.02 -0.13 -12.68
C LEU A 502 26.66 0.21 -13.25
N LEU A 503 26.48 1.44 -13.73
CA LEU A 503 25.18 1.94 -14.20
C LEU A 503 25.21 2.19 -15.70
N SER A 504 24.38 1.49 -16.46
CA SER A 504 24.13 1.82 -17.88
C SER A 504 23.20 3.02 -18.00
N ILE A 505 23.76 4.20 -17.76
CA ILE A 505 23.07 5.49 -17.78
C ILE A 505 24.08 6.59 -18.08
N ASP A 506 23.62 7.73 -18.59
CA ASP A 506 24.48 8.86 -18.86
C ASP A 506 25.10 9.42 -17.56
N GLU A 507 26.38 9.81 -17.62
CA GLU A 507 27.13 10.29 -16.46
C GLU A 507 26.46 11.49 -15.77
N GLY A 508 25.88 12.39 -16.55
CA GLY A 508 25.14 13.55 -16.05
C GLY A 508 23.78 13.27 -15.46
N HIS A 509 23.30 12.00 -15.46
CA HIS A 509 22.00 11.69 -14.89
C HIS A 509 22.03 11.83 -13.35
N PRO A 510 21.07 12.54 -12.73
CA PRO A 510 21.09 12.86 -11.29
C PRO A 510 21.16 11.64 -10.37
N ILE A 511 20.68 10.46 -10.80
CA ILE A 511 20.73 9.22 -10.01
C ILE A 511 22.17 8.81 -9.69
N THR A 512 23.13 9.07 -10.61
CA THR A 512 24.54 8.73 -10.41
C THR A 512 25.11 9.44 -9.20
N SER A 513 24.99 10.76 -9.14
CA SER A 513 25.46 11.54 -8.00
C SER A 513 24.71 11.24 -6.72
N SER A 514 23.43 10.88 -6.82
CA SER A 514 22.62 10.48 -5.67
C SER A 514 23.10 9.18 -5.04
N ILE A 515 23.43 8.16 -5.85
CA ILE A 515 23.95 6.88 -5.35
C ILE A 515 25.37 7.04 -4.83
N VAL A 516 26.26 7.78 -5.53
CA VAL A 516 27.63 8.05 -5.05
C VAL A 516 27.63 8.59 -3.62
N ARG A 517 26.71 9.51 -3.32
CA ARG A 517 26.61 10.18 -2.01
C ARG A 517 25.63 9.50 -1.06
N TRP A 518 24.96 8.44 -1.49
CA TRP A 518 23.83 7.83 -0.80
C TRP A 518 22.77 8.83 -0.34
N SER A 519 22.45 9.79 -1.21
CA SER A 519 21.57 10.92 -0.92
C SER A 519 20.61 11.22 -2.07
N PRO A 520 19.34 10.82 -1.99
CA PRO A 520 18.34 11.07 -3.04
C PRO A 520 17.75 12.49 -3.02
N GLY A 521 18.04 13.30 -1.99
CA GLY A 521 17.34 14.55 -1.69
C GLY A 521 17.29 15.56 -2.83
N ALA A 522 18.36 15.70 -3.61
CA ALA A 522 18.37 16.66 -4.75
C ALA A 522 17.36 16.27 -5.85
N MET A 523 17.29 14.97 -6.19
CA MET A 523 16.31 14.47 -7.16
C MET A 523 14.88 14.63 -6.66
N ILE A 524 14.66 14.33 -5.38
CA ILE A 524 13.36 14.43 -4.72
C ILE A 524 12.87 15.88 -4.74
N ARG A 525 13.68 16.84 -4.30
CA ARG A 525 13.30 18.26 -4.30
C ARG A 525 12.94 18.77 -5.68
N ARG A 526 13.73 18.40 -6.70
CA ARG A 526 13.41 18.75 -8.08
C ARG A 526 12.04 18.21 -8.50
N GLU A 527 11.77 16.92 -8.26
CA GLU A 527 10.47 16.32 -8.60
C GLU A 527 9.32 16.92 -7.79
N LEU A 528 9.52 17.24 -6.51
CA LEU A 528 8.52 17.93 -5.69
C LEU A 528 8.19 19.32 -6.27
N THR A 529 9.20 20.09 -6.70
CA THR A 529 8.98 21.40 -7.34
C THR A 529 8.15 21.25 -8.63
N GLU A 530 8.54 20.34 -9.53
CA GLU A 530 7.81 20.08 -10.78
C GLU A 530 6.35 19.65 -10.50
N ARG A 531 6.11 18.82 -9.47
CA ARG A 531 4.76 18.39 -9.10
C ARG A 531 3.93 19.48 -8.43
N SER A 532 4.56 20.34 -7.67
CA SER A 532 3.90 21.52 -7.08
C SER A 532 3.40 22.47 -8.16
N GLU A 533 4.25 22.79 -9.13
CA GLU A 533 3.92 23.68 -10.27
C GLU A 533 2.77 23.13 -11.11
N LEU A 534 2.73 21.80 -11.30
CA LEU A 534 1.69 21.11 -12.06
C LEU A 534 0.46 20.74 -11.24
N GLY A 535 0.46 20.98 -9.92
CA GLY A 535 -0.62 20.57 -9.02
C GLY A 535 -0.87 19.07 -9.05
N LEU A 536 0.20 18.25 -9.00
CA LEU A 536 0.13 16.79 -9.01
C LEU A 536 0.33 16.22 -7.60
N PRO A 537 -0.06 14.96 -7.31
CA PRO A 537 0.29 14.30 -6.05
C PRO A 537 1.81 14.36 -5.78
N PRO A 538 2.28 14.68 -4.56
CA PRO A 538 1.53 14.76 -3.30
C PRO A 538 0.89 16.12 -2.98
N PHE A 539 0.94 17.12 -3.83
CA PHE A 539 0.32 18.44 -3.60
C PHE A 539 -1.18 18.45 -3.88
N ALA A 540 -1.64 17.60 -4.77
CA ALA A 540 -3.05 17.33 -4.99
C ALA A 540 -3.42 15.93 -4.48
N ALA A 541 -4.68 15.73 -4.11
CA ALA A 541 -5.30 14.43 -4.00
C ALA A 541 -5.83 14.00 -5.37
N SER A 542 -6.07 12.71 -5.54
CA SER A 542 -6.65 12.17 -6.77
C SER A 542 -7.81 11.22 -6.47
N VAL A 543 -8.77 11.13 -7.37
CA VAL A 543 -9.76 10.05 -7.37
C VAL A 543 -9.89 9.47 -8.78
N VAL A 544 -9.87 8.15 -8.84
CA VAL A 544 -10.17 7.38 -10.05
C VAL A 544 -11.55 6.79 -9.91
N LEU A 545 -12.42 7.09 -10.88
CA LEU A 545 -13.75 6.49 -11.00
C LEU A 545 -13.79 5.64 -12.26
N MET A 546 -14.24 4.39 -12.16
CA MET A 546 -14.34 3.47 -13.30
C MET A 546 -15.69 2.74 -13.31
N ALA A 547 -16.32 2.72 -14.47
CA ALA A 547 -17.58 2.03 -14.76
C ALA A 547 -17.65 1.67 -16.25
N ASP A 548 -18.81 1.21 -16.72
CA ASP A 548 -19.05 1.04 -18.16
C ASP A 548 -18.91 2.38 -18.90
N ALA A 549 -18.37 2.36 -20.11
CA ALA A 549 -17.99 3.56 -20.85
C ALA A 549 -19.14 4.59 -21.02
N LYS A 550 -20.36 4.13 -21.24
CA LYS A 550 -21.56 5.01 -21.33
C LYS A 550 -21.86 5.67 -19.99
N GLU A 551 -21.77 4.92 -18.89
CA GLU A 551 -22.06 5.43 -17.54
C GLU A 551 -20.99 6.40 -17.06
N ILE A 552 -19.70 6.13 -17.31
CA ILE A 552 -18.63 7.00 -16.86
C ILE A 552 -18.67 8.36 -17.58
N THR A 553 -19.13 8.41 -18.84
CA THR A 553 -19.38 9.68 -19.56
C THR A 553 -20.42 10.51 -18.85
N VAL A 554 -21.57 9.92 -18.51
CA VAL A 554 -22.65 10.60 -17.75
C VAL A 554 -22.15 11.09 -16.38
N ILE A 555 -21.32 10.28 -15.71
CA ILE A 555 -20.72 10.65 -14.42
C ILE A 555 -19.77 11.84 -14.61
N ALA A 556 -18.92 11.83 -15.64
CA ALA A 556 -18.01 12.93 -15.93
C ALA A 556 -18.76 14.25 -16.19
N ASP A 557 -19.83 14.20 -16.98
CA ASP A 557 -20.68 15.37 -17.25
C ASP A 557 -21.40 15.85 -15.99
N GLY A 558 -21.82 14.92 -15.12
CA GLY A 558 -22.38 15.23 -13.82
C GLY A 558 -21.39 15.98 -12.90
N PHE A 559 -20.12 15.59 -12.91
CA PHE A 559 -19.07 16.32 -12.19
C PHE A 559 -18.84 17.72 -12.76
N ARG A 560 -18.70 17.86 -14.09
CA ARG A 560 -18.56 19.17 -14.76
C ARG A 560 -19.73 20.10 -14.43
N LYS A 561 -20.95 19.57 -14.48
CA LYS A 561 -22.16 20.30 -14.09
C LYS A 561 -22.15 20.70 -12.61
N ALA A 562 -21.73 19.81 -11.71
CA ALA A 562 -21.62 20.12 -10.28
C ALA A 562 -20.61 21.22 -9.98
N VAL A 563 -19.52 21.29 -10.74
CA VAL A 563 -18.54 22.39 -10.69
C VAL A 563 -19.17 23.69 -11.14
N THR A 564 -19.83 23.72 -12.32
CA THR A 564 -20.53 24.93 -12.83
C THR A 564 -21.63 25.43 -11.93
N GLU A 565 -22.30 24.55 -11.21
CA GLU A 565 -23.37 24.89 -10.25
C GLU A 565 -22.81 25.28 -8.85
N GLY A 566 -21.49 25.30 -8.65
CA GLY A 566 -20.86 25.63 -7.38
C GLY A 566 -21.04 24.56 -6.28
N ARG A 567 -21.49 23.36 -6.63
CA ARG A 567 -21.61 22.22 -5.70
C ARG A 567 -20.29 21.48 -5.45
N LEU A 568 -19.33 21.71 -6.31
CA LEU A 568 -17.95 21.22 -6.22
C LEU A 568 -16.98 22.38 -6.47
N PRO A 569 -15.74 22.28 -5.95
CA PRO A 569 -14.71 23.31 -6.18
C PRO A 569 -14.42 23.56 -7.66
N ASN A 570 -14.21 24.82 -8.02
CA ASN A 570 -13.90 25.20 -9.41
C ASN A 570 -12.52 24.70 -9.89
N GLU A 571 -11.62 24.43 -8.96
CA GLU A 571 -10.24 24.01 -9.21
C GLU A 571 -10.13 22.51 -9.52
N LEU A 572 -11.24 21.76 -9.55
CA LEU A 572 -11.24 20.36 -9.94
C LEU A 572 -10.79 20.18 -11.38
N ARG A 573 -9.79 19.34 -11.60
CA ARG A 573 -9.33 18.95 -12.94
C ARG A 573 -9.79 17.55 -13.27
N ILE A 574 -10.69 17.43 -14.25
CA ILE A 574 -11.35 16.17 -14.65
C ILE A 574 -10.76 15.71 -15.97
N PHE A 575 -10.13 14.55 -16.00
CA PHE A 575 -9.49 13.95 -17.18
C PHE A 575 -10.22 12.67 -17.59
N GLY A 576 -10.37 12.49 -18.88
CA GLY A 576 -11.14 11.37 -19.46
C GLY A 576 -12.56 11.78 -19.86
N PRO A 577 -13.41 10.80 -20.24
CA PRO A 577 -13.26 9.34 -20.07
C PRO A 577 -12.18 8.70 -20.96
N ASN A 578 -11.38 7.80 -20.39
CA ASN A 578 -10.38 7.02 -21.10
C ASN A 578 -10.76 5.53 -21.06
N ALA A 579 -10.64 4.85 -22.19
CA ALA A 579 -10.92 3.42 -22.27
C ALA A 579 -9.98 2.58 -21.41
N GLU A 580 -10.54 1.60 -20.67
CA GLU A 580 -9.81 0.64 -19.83
C GLU A 580 -10.01 -0.83 -20.25
N GLY A 581 -10.29 -1.06 -21.54
CA GLY A 581 -10.60 -2.38 -22.08
C GLY A 581 -12.01 -2.88 -21.73
N GLU A 582 -12.46 -3.96 -22.38
CA GLU A 582 -13.73 -4.65 -22.08
C GLU A 582 -14.98 -3.74 -21.93
N GLY A 583 -15.05 -2.65 -22.68
CA GLY A 583 -16.19 -1.72 -22.62
C GLY A 583 -16.24 -0.82 -21.38
N LYS A 584 -15.22 -0.85 -20.53
CA LYS A 584 -15.07 0.04 -19.37
C LYS A 584 -14.27 1.29 -19.73
N ALA A 585 -14.52 2.34 -18.96
CA ALA A 585 -13.73 3.57 -19.03
C ALA A 585 -13.50 4.14 -17.63
N LYS A 586 -12.49 4.98 -17.51
CA LYS A 586 -12.18 5.69 -16.27
C LYS A 586 -12.13 7.20 -16.48
N ILE A 587 -12.38 7.93 -15.40
CA ILE A 587 -11.99 9.32 -15.25
C ILE A 587 -11.01 9.46 -14.08
N VAL A 588 -10.11 10.40 -14.21
CA VAL A 588 -9.17 10.80 -13.16
C VAL A 588 -9.47 12.24 -12.78
N ILE A 589 -9.67 12.50 -11.50
CA ILE A 589 -9.95 13.84 -11.00
C ILE A 589 -8.83 14.23 -10.02
N TYR A 590 -8.16 15.37 -10.26
CA TYR A 590 -7.25 15.96 -9.28
C TYR A 590 -7.97 17.02 -8.47
N ILE A 591 -7.66 17.03 -7.17
CA ILE A 591 -8.37 17.76 -6.14
C ILE A 591 -7.33 18.48 -5.29
N GLN A 592 -7.51 19.74 -4.96
CA GLN A 592 -6.70 20.39 -3.93
C GLN A 592 -6.85 19.65 -2.60
N ARG A 593 -5.75 19.43 -1.86
CA ARG A 593 -5.78 18.56 -0.67
C ARG A 593 -6.74 19.02 0.41
N ASP A 594 -6.89 20.32 0.61
CA ASP A 594 -7.82 20.93 1.57
C ASP A 594 -9.29 20.72 1.18
N ARG A 595 -9.58 20.56 -0.12
CA ARG A 595 -10.93 20.33 -0.64
C ARG A 595 -11.29 18.85 -0.82
N ARG A 596 -10.36 17.94 -0.48
CA ARG A 596 -10.52 16.49 -0.66
C ARG A 596 -11.75 15.92 0.04
N ALA A 597 -12.01 16.36 1.28
CA ALA A 597 -13.13 15.88 2.07
C ALA A 597 -14.50 16.17 1.42
N GLU A 598 -14.68 17.34 0.81
CA GLU A 598 -15.91 17.70 0.09
C GLU A 598 -16.17 16.78 -1.09
N VAL A 599 -15.11 16.52 -1.87
CA VAL A 599 -15.21 15.62 -3.02
C VAL A 599 -15.45 14.19 -2.57
N ALA A 600 -14.86 13.75 -1.47
CA ALA A 600 -15.11 12.42 -0.91
C ALA A 600 -16.59 12.25 -0.51
N LEU A 601 -17.17 13.24 0.16
CA LEU A 601 -18.61 13.24 0.50
C LEU A 601 -19.50 13.21 -0.75
N PHE A 602 -19.17 13.99 -1.78
CA PHE A 602 -19.90 13.99 -3.04
C PHE A 602 -19.85 12.63 -3.75
N VAL A 603 -18.66 12.03 -3.81
CA VAL A 603 -18.43 10.71 -4.42
C VAL A 603 -19.17 9.62 -3.64
N HIS A 604 -19.15 9.70 -2.31
CA HIS A 604 -19.88 8.78 -1.44
C HIS A 604 -21.39 8.84 -1.69
N GLU A 605 -21.96 10.05 -1.73
CA GLU A 605 -23.39 10.25 -2.01
C GLU A 605 -23.75 9.80 -3.44
N LEU A 606 -22.88 10.02 -4.42
CA LEU A 606 -23.06 9.48 -5.77
C LEU A 606 -23.14 7.95 -5.75
N ALA A 607 -22.21 7.27 -5.07
CA ALA A 607 -22.20 5.82 -4.95
C ALA A 607 -23.45 5.30 -4.23
N ARG A 608 -23.89 5.98 -3.18
CA ARG A 608 -25.08 5.68 -2.41
C ARG A 608 -26.36 5.79 -3.26
N ARG A 609 -26.53 6.89 -4.00
CA ARG A 609 -27.67 7.07 -4.94
C ARG A 609 -27.70 6.02 -6.05
N ARG A 610 -26.53 5.66 -6.58
CA ARG A 610 -26.41 4.58 -7.57
C ARG A 610 -26.85 3.24 -7.00
N SER A 611 -26.46 2.93 -5.76
CA SER A 611 -26.86 1.71 -5.06
C SER A 611 -28.37 1.65 -4.82
N ILE A 612 -28.99 2.76 -4.40
CA ILE A 612 -30.45 2.86 -4.24
C ILE A 612 -31.14 2.62 -5.60
N ALA A 613 -30.62 3.20 -6.67
CA ALA A 613 -31.13 3.05 -8.03
C ALA A 613 -30.78 1.68 -8.69
N LYS A 614 -30.14 0.75 -7.94
CA LYS A 614 -29.70 -0.58 -8.40
C LYS A 614 -28.82 -0.55 -9.66
N LYS A 615 -28.03 0.53 -9.84
CA LYS A 615 -27.06 0.65 -10.93
C LYS A 615 -25.84 -0.22 -10.70
N ALA A 616 -25.11 -0.53 -11.78
CA ALA A 616 -23.85 -1.28 -11.72
C ALA A 616 -22.83 -0.63 -10.77
N PHE A 617 -21.95 -1.45 -10.22
CA PHE A 617 -20.93 -1.03 -9.25
C PHE A 617 -20.01 0.02 -9.87
N LEU A 618 -19.77 1.10 -9.13
CA LEU A 618 -18.79 2.13 -9.45
C LEU A 618 -17.50 1.84 -8.67
N THR A 619 -16.41 1.57 -9.38
CA THR A 619 -15.12 1.47 -8.74
C THR A 619 -14.61 2.87 -8.36
N ILE A 620 -14.29 3.06 -7.09
CA ILE A 620 -13.79 4.32 -6.53
C ILE A 620 -12.45 4.04 -5.88
N LYS A 621 -11.42 4.82 -6.25
CA LYS A 621 -10.10 4.74 -5.61
C LYS A 621 -9.56 6.16 -5.40
N PHE A 622 -9.42 6.57 -4.15
CA PHE A 622 -8.74 7.81 -3.79
C PHE A 622 -7.25 7.56 -3.61
N ASP A 623 -6.43 8.51 -4.06
CA ASP A 623 -4.98 8.54 -3.91
C ASP A 623 -4.33 7.19 -4.28
N SER A 624 -4.81 6.62 -5.38
CA SER A 624 -4.34 5.34 -5.92
C SER A 624 -2.84 5.40 -6.22
N TYR A 625 -2.14 4.28 -6.01
CA TYR A 625 -0.71 4.18 -6.35
C TYR A 625 -0.45 4.42 -7.85
N SER A 626 -1.29 3.88 -8.70
CA SER A 626 -1.31 4.10 -10.16
C SER A 626 -2.64 4.72 -10.59
N LEU A 627 -2.60 5.64 -11.54
CA LEU A 627 -3.75 6.39 -12.07
C LEU A 627 -4.18 5.87 -13.44
#